data_b49e63a7a3adf80934d2fb7706664685
#
_entry.id   b49e63a7a3adf80934d2fb7706664685
#
_cell.length_a   1.000
_cell.length_b   1.000
_cell.length_c   1.000
_cell.angle_alpha   90.00
_cell.angle_beta   90.00
_cell.angle_gamma   90.00
#
_symmetry.space_group_name_H-M   'P 1'
#
loop_
_entity.id
_entity.type
_entity.pdbx_description
1 polymer ?
#
loop_
_entity_poly.entity_id
_entity_poly.type
_entity_poly.pdbx_seq_one_letter_code
_entity_poly.pdbx_strand_id
1 'polypeptide(L)'
;MIAAENGSIPGAKVGGLGDVVRDIPQALAELGHEIDVVMPGYQRFAGVTGAEPQQPLKSRFREELLEVEVSRLELAGGVRCWLLDHPYIAAGGPGRIYCDDPPGRPFATDASKFALFGAAACQLLVEGRLGDVDVIHLHDWHAAFVAMLARFDPRYESLGNARLVTSIHNLAMQGIRPFADDESSLEAWFPELEYKRKAIADPRYPDCFNPMRAAINLCDKVHTVSPTYAREIRKSNQPEIGFHGGEGLERDLQRAHRAGKLSGILNGCEYGEPDLALPSGEDLIDAAHKQVFHWIGDGPQVDSSHFIALERLARWRERPPGHWVTSISRLTPQKTALFQVTMEDGRSCLENILAALPQDHAFVMLGSGDAEIEDFLTRVAARSDNFLFLKGYSEPLSRMIYALGALFLMPSSFEPCGIGQMLAMRA
;
A
#
# COMPACT_ATOMS: atom_id res chain seq x y z
N MET A 1 -16.12 -3.42 2.04
CA MET A 1 -14.82 -2.72 2.15
C MET A 1 -14.41 -2.17 0.81
N ILE A 2 -13.85 -0.95 0.76
CA ILE A 2 -13.41 -0.31 -0.50
C ILE A 2 -11.93 0.04 -0.36
N ALA A 3 -11.09 -0.51 -1.25
CA ALA A 3 -9.63 -0.42 -1.15
C ALA A 3 -8.94 -0.40 -2.52
N ALA A 4 -7.72 0.12 -2.57
CA ALA A 4 -6.88 0.12 -3.78
C ALA A 4 -6.12 -1.19 -3.99
N GLU A 5 -5.91 -1.97 -2.94
CA GLU A 5 -5.10 -3.19 -2.92
C GLU A 5 -5.85 -4.35 -2.24
N ASN A 6 -5.55 -5.59 -2.64
CA ASN A 6 -6.00 -6.79 -1.95
C ASN A 6 -4.97 -7.92 -2.11
N GLY A 7 -4.36 -8.35 -1.01
CA GLY A 7 -3.35 -9.41 -1.00
C GLY A 7 -3.87 -10.81 -1.32
N SER A 8 -5.19 -11.02 -1.40
CA SER A 8 -5.78 -12.28 -1.87
C SER A 8 -5.68 -12.44 -3.39
N ILE A 9 -5.40 -11.37 -4.13
CA ILE A 9 -5.32 -11.38 -5.59
C ILE A 9 -3.85 -11.32 -6.01
N PRO A 10 -3.35 -12.26 -6.80
CA PRO A 10 -1.97 -12.27 -7.26
C PRO A 10 -1.56 -10.98 -7.98
N GLY A 11 -0.57 -10.29 -7.45
CA GLY A 11 -0.05 -9.03 -7.99
C GLY A 11 -0.84 -7.77 -7.61
N ALA A 12 -1.95 -7.89 -6.85
CA ALA A 12 -2.76 -6.75 -6.42
C ALA A 12 -2.37 -6.21 -5.03
N LYS A 13 -1.12 -6.40 -4.63
CA LYS A 13 -0.55 -5.92 -3.36
C LYS A 13 0.73 -5.14 -3.62
N VAL A 14 0.83 -3.97 -3.00
CA VAL A 14 2.05 -3.14 -2.97
C VAL A 14 2.55 -2.96 -1.53
N GLY A 15 1.64 -2.90 -0.56
CA GLY A 15 1.98 -2.62 0.83
C GLY A 15 1.15 -3.39 1.85
N GLY A 16 1.29 -2.99 3.13
CA GLY A 16 0.55 -3.59 4.24
C GLY A 16 -0.97 -3.40 4.16
N LEU A 17 -1.45 -2.43 3.37
CA LEU A 17 -2.87 -2.27 3.09
C LEU A 17 -3.43 -3.53 2.43
N GLY A 18 -2.72 -4.08 1.44
CA GLY A 18 -3.12 -5.31 0.77
C GLY A 18 -3.23 -6.51 1.73
N ASP A 19 -2.34 -6.63 2.73
CA ASP A 19 -2.43 -7.68 3.75
C ASP A 19 -3.69 -7.50 4.61
N VAL A 20 -3.98 -6.30 5.04
CA VAL A 20 -5.17 -6.00 5.85
C VAL A 20 -6.46 -6.29 5.09
N VAL A 21 -6.52 -5.93 3.81
CA VAL A 21 -7.70 -6.19 2.94
C VAL A 21 -7.82 -7.67 2.55
N ARG A 22 -6.75 -8.46 2.67
CA ARG A 22 -6.80 -9.92 2.60
C ARG A 22 -7.39 -10.53 3.87
N ASP A 23 -6.88 -10.12 5.05
CA ASP A 23 -7.07 -10.86 6.29
C ASP A 23 -8.33 -10.40 7.06
N ILE A 24 -8.62 -9.10 7.15
CA ILE A 24 -9.80 -8.59 7.89
C ILE A 24 -11.13 -9.10 7.32
N PRO A 25 -11.37 -9.14 5.98
CA PRO A 25 -12.61 -9.65 5.45
C PRO A 25 -12.89 -11.09 5.86
N GLN A 26 -11.87 -11.95 5.84
CA GLN A 26 -12.00 -13.36 6.24
C GLN A 26 -12.31 -13.49 7.74
N ALA A 27 -11.57 -12.78 8.58
CA ALA A 27 -11.81 -12.78 10.03
C ALA A 27 -13.20 -12.25 10.40
N LEU A 28 -13.73 -11.25 9.69
CA LEU A 28 -15.10 -10.77 9.90
C LEU A 28 -16.14 -11.75 9.39
N ALA A 29 -15.88 -12.46 8.28
CA ALA A 29 -16.76 -13.50 7.79
C ALA A 29 -16.86 -14.69 8.79
N GLU A 30 -15.75 -15.07 9.43
CA GLU A 30 -15.74 -16.06 10.51
C GLU A 30 -16.56 -15.63 11.74
N LEU A 31 -16.70 -14.32 11.96
CA LEU A 31 -17.57 -13.77 13.01
C LEU A 31 -19.05 -13.67 12.57
N GLY A 32 -19.39 -14.14 11.36
CA GLY A 32 -20.75 -14.20 10.85
C GLY A 32 -21.21 -12.96 10.08
N HIS A 33 -20.29 -12.07 9.67
CA HIS A 33 -20.61 -10.93 8.82
C HIS A 33 -20.54 -11.29 7.34
N GLU A 34 -21.43 -10.75 6.52
CA GLU A 34 -21.32 -10.80 5.07
C GLU A 34 -20.38 -9.68 4.60
N ILE A 35 -19.34 -10.04 3.85
CA ILE A 35 -18.30 -9.11 3.44
C ILE A 35 -18.17 -9.05 1.92
N ASP A 36 -18.31 -7.84 1.39
CA ASP A 36 -17.93 -7.47 0.04
C ASP A 36 -16.69 -6.59 0.05
N VAL A 37 -15.73 -6.93 -0.80
CA VAL A 37 -14.56 -6.10 -1.09
C VAL A 37 -14.74 -5.52 -2.48
N VAL A 38 -14.63 -4.19 -2.62
CA VAL A 38 -14.67 -3.49 -3.91
C VAL A 38 -13.30 -2.90 -4.15
N MET A 39 -12.68 -3.20 -5.30
CA MET A 39 -11.38 -2.68 -5.67
C MET A 39 -11.26 -2.42 -7.18
N PRO A 40 -10.30 -1.60 -7.62
CA PRO A 40 -10.00 -1.48 -9.05
C PRO A 40 -9.47 -2.79 -9.63
N GLY A 41 -9.93 -3.17 -10.81
CA GLY A 41 -9.43 -4.34 -11.56
C GLY A 41 -8.13 -4.05 -12.31
N TYR A 42 -7.80 -2.77 -12.53
CA TYR A 42 -6.60 -2.29 -13.23
C TYR A 42 -6.36 -2.96 -14.58
N GLN A 43 -7.44 -3.34 -15.29
CA GLN A 43 -7.42 -4.06 -16.59
C GLN A 43 -6.52 -5.33 -16.61
N ARG A 44 -6.33 -5.95 -15.45
CA ARG A 44 -5.50 -7.14 -15.29
C ARG A 44 -6.14 -8.20 -14.40
N PHE A 45 -6.65 -7.79 -13.24
CA PHE A 45 -6.90 -8.74 -12.17
C PHE A 45 -8.14 -9.60 -12.42
N ALA A 46 -9.13 -9.13 -13.16
CA ALA A 46 -10.25 -9.96 -13.60
C ALA A 46 -9.77 -11.15 -14.45
N GLY A 47 -8.87 -10.91 -15.40
CA GLY A 47 -8.30 -11.97 -16.25
C GLY A 47 -7.40 -12.94 -15.48
N VAL A 48 -6.59 -12.44 -14.54
CA VAL A 48 -5.66 -13.29 -13.74
C VAL A 48 -6.42 -14.20 -12.78
N THR A 49 -7.52 -13.73 -12.22
CA THR A 49 -8.32 -14.46 -11.23
C THR A 49 -9.41 -15.32 -11.83
N GLY A 50 -9.75 -15.14 -13.11
CA GLY A 50 -10.91 -15.75 -13.74
C GLY A 50 -12.24 -15.24 -13.15
N ALA A 51 -12.25 -13.97 -12.70
CA ALA A 51 -13.46 -13.34 -12.17
C ALA A 51 -14.59 -13.33 -13.20
N GLU A 52 -15.81 -13.61 -12.73
CA GLU A 52 -16.99 -13.68 -13.58
C GLU A 52 -17.46 -12.29 -14.00
N PRO A 53 -17.56 -11.97 -15.30
CA PRO A 53 -18.12 -10.71 -15.75
C PRO A 53 -19.55 -10.52 -15.24
N GLN A 54 -19.84 -9.30 -14.81
CA GLN A 54 -21.18 -8.86 -14.40
C GLN A 54 -21.68 -7.79 -15.38
N GLN A 55 -22.94 -7.40 -15.24
CA GLN A 55 -23.46 -6.28 -16.00
C GLN A 55 -22.64 -5.01 -15.75
N PRO A 56 -22.13 -4.32 -16.76
CA PRO A 56 -21.44 -3.04 -16.58
C PRO A 56 -22.32 -2.02 -15.86
N LEU A 57 -21.70 -1.07 -15.20
CA LEU A 57 -22.38 0.06 -14.59
C LEU A 57 -22.06 1.36 -15.32
N LYS A 58 -22.94 2.34 -15.20
CA LYS A 58 -22.75 3.68 -15.77
C LYS A 58 -22.43 4.67 -14.67
N SER A 59 -21.21 5.19 -14.67
CA SER A 59 -20.75 6.18 -13.69
C SER A 59 -20.54 7.54 -14.32
N ARG A 60 -21.10 8.58 -13.71
CA ARG A 60 -20.83 9.96 -14.15
C ARG A 60 -19.46 10.40 -13.62
N PHE A 61 -18.60 10.79 -14.53
CA PHE A 61 -17.27 11.28 -14.22
C PHE A 61 -16.87 12.36 -15.23
N ARG A 62 -16.42 13.50 -14.75
CA ARG A 62 -16.29 14.71 -15.58
C ARG A 62 -17.68 15.10 -16.13
N GLU A 63 -17.79 15.43 -17.37
CA GLU A 63 -19.07 15.70 -18.05
C GLU A 63 -19.64 14.48 -18.78
N GLU A 64 -19.03 13.31 -18.59
CA GLU A 64 -19.33 12.08 -19.33
C GLU A 64 -20.05 11.05 -18.46
N LEU A 65 -20.82 10.19 -19.10
CA LEU A 65 -21.38 8.97 -18.53
C LEU A 65 -20.56 7.77 -19.01
N LEU A 66 -19.60 7.36 -18.19
CA LEU A 66 -18.67 6.29 -18.54
C LEU A 66 -19.26 4.91 -18.21
N GLU A 67 -19.03 3.94 -19.08
CA GLU A 67 -19.32 2.55 -18.83
C GLU A 67 -18.13 1.89 -18.14
N VAL A 68 -18.34 1.42 -16.91
CA VAL A 68 -17.35 0.74 -16.10
C VAL A 68 -17.65 -0.74 -16.07
N GLU A 69 -16.70 -1.55 -16.50
CA GLU A 69 -16.80 -3.01 -16.44
C GLU A 69 -16.78 -3.48 -14.99
N VAL A 70 -17.60 -4.50 -14.70
CA VAL A 70 -17.71 -5.09 -13.37
C VAL A 70 -17.45 -6.58 -13.48
N SER A 71 -16.58 -7.09 -12.64
CA SER A 71 -16.37 -8.53 -12.48
C SER A 71 -16.43 -8.92 -11.01
N ARG A 72 -16.85 -10.14 -10.72
CA ARG A 72 -16.97 -10.67 -9.36
C ARG A 72 -16.23 -11.99 -9.23
N LEU A 73 -15.59 -12.19 -8.09
CA LEU A 73 -15.03 -13.47 -7.69
C LEU A 73 -15.32 -13.74 -6.22
N GLU A 74 -15.30 -14.99 -5.84
CA GLU A 74 -15.32 -15.43 -4.45
C GLU A 74 -13.89 -15.66 -3.95
N LEU A 75 -13.59 -15.09 -2.79
CA LEU A 75 -12.34 -15.30 -2.06
C LEU A 75 -12.56 -16.29 -0.92
N ALA A 76 -11.46 -16.66 -0.24
CA ALA A 76 -11.54 -17.51 0.94
C ALA A 76 -12.50 -16.94 2.00
N GLY A 77 -13.15 -17.84 2.76
CA GLY A 77 -14.13 -17.45 3.78
C GLY A 77 -15.48 -16.95 3.25
N GLY A 78 -15.78 -17.14 1.95
CA GLY A 78 -17.04 -16.68 1.35
C GLY A 78 -17.09 -15.16 1.13
N VAL A 79 -15.94 -14.49 1.15
CA VAL A 79 -15.83 -13.06 0.85
C VAL A 79 -16.04 -12.81 -0.64
N ARG A 80 -16.99 -11.94 -1.01
CA ARG A 80 -17.22 -11.54 -2.41
C ARG A 80 -16.27 -10.38 -2.74
N CYS A 81 -15.55 -10.49 -3.86
CA CYS A 81 -14.69 -9.41 -4.37
C CYS A 81 -15.22 -8.90 -5.71
N TRP A 82 -15.38 -7.59 -5.80
CA TRP A 82 -15.88 -6.86 -6.96
C TRP A 82 -14.75 -6.04 -7.56
N LEU A 83 -14.45 -6.29 -8.83
CA LEU A 83 -13.43 -5.59 -9.59
C LEU A 83 -14.11 -4.59 -10.53
N LEU A 84 -13.71 -3.33 -10.44
CA LEU A 84 -14.20 -2.26 -11.30
C LEU A 84 -13.12 -1.84 -12.28
N ASP A 85 -13.41 -1.92 -13.58
CA ASP A 85 -12.44 -1.67 -14.64
C ASP A 85 -12.91 -0.61 -15.64
N HIS A 86 -11.98 0.28 -15.96
CA HIS A 86 -12.09 1.27 -17.03
C HIS A 86 -10.66 1.73 -17.40
N PRO A 87 -10.39 2.15 -18.66
CA PRO A 87 -9.06 2.65 -19.04
C PRO A 87 -8.50 3.74 -18.11
N TYR A 88 -9.33 4.66 -17.62
CA TYR A 88 -8.90 5.67 -16.63
C TYR A 88 -8.50 5.06 -15.28
N ILE A 89 -9.10 3.96 -14.86
CA ILE A 89 -8.73 3.23 -13.63
C ILE A 89 -7.39 2.50 -13.80
N ALA A 90 -7.06 2.10 -15.03
CA ALA A 90 -5.80 1.46 -15.37
C ALA A 90 -4.75 2.46 -15.93
N ALA A 91 -4.91 3.75 -15.68
CA ALA A 91 -3.91 4.73 -16.06
C ALA A 91 -2.53 4.34 -15.49
N GLY A 92 -1.49 4.43 -16.32
CA GLY A 92 -0.16 3.91 -15.99
C GLY A 92 0.12 2.49 -16.47
N GLY A 93 -0.89 1.79 -17.02
CA GLY A 93 -0.81 0.46 -17.61
C GLY A 93 -1.51 -0.63 -16.81
N PRO A 94 -1.79 -1.78 -17.45
CA PRO A 94 -2.49 -2.89 -16.82
C PRO A 94 -1.78 -3.42 -15.57
N GLY A 95 -2.51 -3.55 -14.48
CA GLY A 95 -2.01 -4.04 -13.19
C GLY A 95 -1.19 -3.01 -12.39
N ARG A 96 -0.98 -1.80 -12.89
CA ARG A 96 -0.25 -0.77 -12.16
C ARG A 96 -1.16 -0.07 -11.16
N ILE A 97 -0.94 -0.37 -9.89
CA ILE A 97 -1.76 0.14 -8.78
C ILE A 97 -1.45 1.62 -8.54
N TYR A 98 -0.20 1.99 -8.41
CA TYR A 98 0.26 3.36 -8.20
C TYR A 98 1.14 3.86 -9.35
N CYS A 99 1.04 5.14 -9.63
CA CYS A 99 1.78 5.82 -10.69
C CYS A 99 2.79 6.81 -10.10
N ASP A 100 3.92 6.98 -10.79
CA ASP A 100 4.91 7.98 -10.44
C ASP A 100 4.59 9.26 -11.24
N ASP A 101 3.97 10.23 -10.59
CA ASP A 101 3.69 11.53 -11.17
C ASP A 101 4.86 12.51 -10.99
N PRO A 102 5.04 13.47 -11.90
CA PRO A 102 6.08 14.49 -11.75
C PRO A 102 5.96 15.26 -10.42
N PRO A 103 7.07 15.71 -9.81
CA PRO A 103 7.03 16.46 -8.54
C PRO A 103 6.15 17.71 -8.56
N GLY A 104 5.97 18.35 -9.71
CA GLY A 104 5.07 19.51 -9.89
C GLY A 104 3.58 19.17 -9.89
N ARG A 105 3.22 17.89 -10.05
CA ARG A 105 1.82 17.41 -10.10
C ARG A 105 1.67 16.09 -9.33
N PRO A 106 2.04 16.04 -8.05
CA PRO A 106 1.98 14.80 -7.27
C PRO A 106 0.56 14.26 -7.20
N PHE A 107 0.40 12.95 -7.30
CA PHE A 107 -0.87 12.22 -7.27
C PHE A 107 -1.86 12.56 -8.42
N ALA A 108 -1.45 13.25 -9.48
CA ALA A 108 -2.38 13.69 -10.54
C ALA A 108 -3.07 12.50 -11.23
N THR A 109 -2.31 11.48 -11.58
CA THR A 109 -2.82 10.26 -12.21
C THR A 109 -3.60 9.40 -11.22
N ASP A 110 -3.02 9.10 -10.06
CA ASP A 110 -3.66 8.25 -9.07
C ASP A 110 -4.94 8.86 -8.51
N ALA A 111 -4.96 10.16 -8.21
CA ALA A 111 -6.18 10.79 -7.72
C ALA A 111 -7.30 10.77 -8.77
N SER A 112 -6.99 10.92 -10.06
CA SER A 112 -7.98 10.80 -11.15
C SER A 112 -8.52 9.36 -11.25
N LYS A 113 -7.65 8.34 -11.13
CA LYS A 113 -8.05 6.92 -11.08
C LYS A 113 -9.02 6.66 -9.93
N PHE A 114 -8.63 7.08 -8.72
CA PHE A 114 -9.42 6.81 -7.52
C PHE A 114 -10.67 7.68 -7.41
N ALA A 115 -10.71 8.86 -8.05
CA ALA A 115 -11.93 9.63 -8.17
C ALA A 115 -12.99 8.89 -9.02
N LEU A 116 -12.62 8.37 -10.18
CA LEU A 116 -13.52 7.54 -10.99
C LEU A 116 -13.91 6.25 -10.26
N PHE A 117 -12.94 5.58 -9.67
CA PHE A 117 -13.18 4.36 -8.87
C PHE A 117 -14.18 4.63 -7.74
N GLY A 118 -14.03 5.73 -7.00
CA GLY A 118 -14.95 6.13 -5.93
C GLY A 118 -16.37 6.39 -6.46
N ALA A 119 -16.52 7.06 -7.60
CA ALA A 119 -17.81 7.27 -8.24
C ALA A 119 -18.46 5.95 -8.69
N ALA A 120 -17.68 5.06 -9.31
CA ALA A 120 -18.15 3.75 -9.72
C ALA A 120 -18.52 2.85 -8.52
N ALA A 121 -17.76 2.91 -7.42
CA ALA A 121 -18.10 2.19 -6.19
C ALA A 121 -19.40 2.72 -5.55
N CYS A 122 -19.63 4.03 -5.53
CA CYS A 122 -20.90 4.61 -5.11
C CYS A 122 -22.06 4.13 -5.99
N GLN A 123 -21.85 4.11 -7.30
CA GLN A 123 -22.87 3.63 -8.25
C GLN A 123 -23.21 2.15 -8.02
N LEU A 124 -22.18 1.30 -7.83
CA LEU A 124 -22.35 -0.13 -7.52
C LEU A 124 -23.20 -0.34 -6.26
N LEU A 125 -22.97 0.49 -5.22
CA LEU A 125 -23.71 0.45 -3.96
C LEU A 125 -25.17 0.88 -4.13
N VAL A 126 -25.44 2.01 -4.79
CA VAL A 126 -26.82 2.52 -4.95
C VAL A 126 -27.67 1.68 -5.93
N GLU A 127 -27.04 0.94 -6.85
CA GLU A 127 -27.72 -0.06 -7.67
C GLU A 127 -28.15 -1.32 -6.88
N GLY A 128 -27.75 -1.41 -5.60
CA GLY A 128 -28.12 -2.52 -4.72
C GLY A 128 -27.47 -3.85 -5.07
N ARG A 129 -26.38 -3.86 -5.86
CA ARG A 129 -25.71 -5.09 -6.30
C ARG A 129 -25.04 -5.85 -5.15
N LEU A 130 -24.74 -5.16 -4.05
CA LEU A 130 -24.17 -5.75 -2.84
C LEU A 130 -25.26 -6.12 -1.81
N GLY A 131 -26.53 -5.83 -2.10
CA GLY A 131 -27.62 -5.92 -1.13
C GLY A 131 -27.65 -4.73 -0.18
N ASP A 132 -28.31 -4.90 0.96
CA ASP A 132 -28.35 -3.87 2.01
C ASP A 132 -27.02 -3.84 2.75
N VAL A 133 -26.37 -2.67 2.77
CA VAL A 133 -25.05 -2.47 3.37
C VAL A 133 -25.16 -1.64 4.65
N ASP A 134 -24.82 -2.23 5.79
CA ASP A 134 -24.81 -1.53 7.09
C ASP A 134 -23.58 -0.64 7.28
N VAL A 135 -22.42 -1.07 6.78
CA VAL A 135 -21.13 -0.40 6.97
C VAL A 135 -20.36 -0.32 5.66
N ILE A 136 -19.94 0.89 5.29
CA ILE A 136 -19.01 1.13 4.20
C ILE A 136 -17.64 1.46 4.82
N HIS A 137 -16.69 0.54 4.69
CA HIS A 137 -15.35 0.67 5.25
C HIS A 137 -14.36 1.08 4.16
N LEU A 138 -13.78 2.26 4.30
CA LEU A 138 -12.89 2.91 3.35
C LEU A 138 -11.43 2.77 3.80
N HIS A 139 -10.54 2.41 2.88
CA HIS A 139 -9.12 2.23 3.21
C HIS A 139 -8.27 3.31 2.55
N ASP A 140 -7.63 4.13 3.37
CA ASP A 140 -6.78 5.27 3.01
C ASP A 140 -7.48 6.32 2.12
N TRP A 141 -6.71 7.27 1.63
CA TRP A 141 -7.18 8.37 0.79
C TRP A 141 -7.79 7.92 -0.55
N HIS A 142 -7.39 6.75 -1.05
CA HIS A 142 -7.86 6.18 -2.31
C HIS A 142 -9.37 5.95 -2.32
N ALA A 143 -9.93 5.51 -1.20
CA ALA A 143 -11.36 5.27 -1.05
C ALA A 143 -12.13 6.49 -0.51
N ALA A 144 -11.46 7.57 -0.15
CA ALA A 144 -12.06 8.76 0.47
C ALA A 144 -13.08 9.47 -0.43
N PHE A 145 -12.96 9.33 -1.75
CA PHE A 145 -13.92 9.88 -2.71
C PHE A 145 -15.34 9.35 -2.47
N VAL A 146 -15.48 8.11 -2.01
CA VAL A 146 -16.78 7.54 -1.62
C VAL A 146 -17.41 8.34 -0.48
N ALA A 147 -16.65 8.70 0.55
CA ALA A 147 -17.19 9.53 1.65
C ALA A 147 -17.61 10.93 1.18
N MET A 148 -16.84 11.52 0.25
CA MET A 148 -17.17 12.83 -0.33
C MET A 148 -18.48 12.76 -1.13
N LEU A 149 -18.59 11.79 -2.02
CA LEU A 149 -19.78 11.61 -2.87
C LEU A 149 -21.01 11.24 -2.04
N ALA A 150 -20.90 10.32 -1.10
CA ALA A 150 -22.00 9.93 -0.21
C ALA A 150 -22.53 11.09 0.68
N ARG A 151 -21.72 12.12 0.93
CA ARG A 151 -22.13 13.26 1.79
C ARG A 151 -22.46 14.54 1.02
N PHE A 152 -22.04 14.63 -0.23
CA PHE A 152 -22.16 15.88 -0.99
C PHE A 152 -22.95 15.71 -2.30
N ASP A 153 -23.05 14.51 -2.85
CA ASP A 153 -23.73 14.28 -4.10
C ASP A 153 -25.15 13.70 -3.84
N PRO A 154 -26.22 14.42 -4.24
CA PRO A 154 -27.58 13.95 -4.04
C PRO A 154 -27.90 12.59 -4.67
N ARG A 155 -27.18 12.21 -5.74
CA ARG A 155 -27.35 10.92 -6.40
C ARG A 155 -27.02 9.73 -5.48
N TYR A 156 -26.21 9.96 -4.47
CA TYR A 156 -25.73 8.95 -3.53
C TYR A 156 -26.23 9.17 -2.09
N GLU A 157 -27.29 9.98 -1.91
CA GLU A 157 -27.85 10.31 -0.59
C GLU A 157 -28.26 9.06 0.21
N SER A 158 -28.74 8.00 -0.48
CA SER A 158 -29.11 6.72 0.15
C SER A 158 -27.96 6.04 0.89
N LEU A 159 -26.71 6.26 0.47
CA LEU A 159 -25.52 5.76 1.16
C LEU A 159 -25.33 6.38 2.56
N GLY A 160 -26.02 7.49 2.85
CA GLY A 160 -26.07 8.10 4.18
C GLY A 160 -26.72 7.22 5.26
N ASN A 161 -27.47 6.19 4.87
CA ASN A 161 -28.06 5.21 5.79
C ASN A 161 -27.00 4.23 6.35
N ALA A 162 -25.96 3.95 5.59
CA ALA A 162 -24.84 3.12 6.04
C ALA A 162 -23.88 3.92 6.93
N ARG A 163 -23.18 3.23 7.83
CA ARG A 163 -22.10 3.83 8.62
C ARG A 163 -20.82 3.89 7.81
N LEU A 164 -20.24 5.08 7.69
CA LEU A 164 -18.96 5.26 7.03
C LEU A 164 -17.82 5.11 8.05
N VAL A 165 -16.91 4.19 7.76
CA VAL A 165 -15.68 3.97 8.54
C VAL A 165 -14.50 4.21 7.63
N THR A 166 -13.45 4.90 8.10
CA THR A 166 -12.19 5.00 7.35
C THR A 166 -11.04 4.47 8.16
N SER A 167 -10.17 3.67 7.51
CA SER A 167 -8.89 3.21 8.06
C SER A 167 -7.74 3.99 7.47
N ILE A 168 -6.90 4.54 8.34
CA ILE A 168 -5.64 5.20 7.98
C ILE A 168 -4.51 4.20 8.16
N HIS A 169 -3.94 3.74 7.04
CA HIS A 169 -2.78 2.84 7.03
C HIS A 169 -1.47 3.62 7.05
N ASN A 170 -1.40 4.70 6.29
CA ASN A 170 -0.25 5.60 6.29
C ASN A 170 -0.68 7.04 5.96
N LEU A 171 -0.55 7.94 6.92
CA LEU A 171 -0.95 9.34 6.79
C LEU A 171 0.02 10.18 5.92
N ALA A 172 1.21 9.68 5.60
CA ALA A 172 2.18 10.39 4.75
C ALA A 172 1.66 10.60 3.32
N MET A 173 0.77 9.72 2.83
CA MET A 173 0.15 9.81 1.51
C MET A 173 -1.31 10.24 1.66
N GLN A 174 -1.67 11.39 1.06
CA GLN A 174 -2.98 12.01 1.30
C GLN A 174 -3.76 12.31 0.02
N GLY A 175 -3.15 12.17 -1.18
CA GLY A 175 -3.79 12.39 -2.46
C GLY A 175 -4.22 13.83 -2.74
N ILE A 176 -3.51 14.81 -2.21
CA ILE A 176 -3.84 16.24 -2.30
C ILE A 176 -3.82 16.72 -3.74
N ARG A 177 -4.92 17.36 -4.18
CA ARG A 177 -5.06 17.95 -5.52
C ARG A 177 -5.77 19.31 -5.48
N PRO A 178 -5.60 20.16 -6.52
CA PRO A 178 -6.33 21.42 -6.63
C PRO A 178 -7.84 21.23 -6.61
N PHE A 179 -8.56 22.26 -6.15
CA PHE A 179 -10.01 22.28 -6.31
C PHE A 179 -10.40 22.47 -7.78
N ALA A 180 -9.74 23.37 -8.49
CA ALA A 180 -10.04 23.76 -9.86
C ALA A 180 -8.76 23.98 -10.70
N ASP A 181 -8.91 24.41 -11.94
CA ASP A 181 -7.85 24.87 -12.85
C ASP A 181 -6.78 23.81 -13.22
N ASP A 182 -7.09 22.52 -13.02
CA ASP A 182 -6.25 21.38 -13.42
C ASP A 182 -7.17 20.22 -13.84
N GLU A 183 -6.78 19.46 -14.84
CA GLU A 183 -7.54 18.28 -15.31
C GLU A 183 -7.67 17.18 -14.24
N SER A 184 -6.76 17.16 -13.26
CA SER A 184 -6.80 16.30 -12.08
C SER A 184 -7.22 17.07 -10.82
N SER A 185 -8.26 17.89 -10.94
CA SER A 185 -8.87 18.67 -9.86
C SER A 185 -10.25 18.14 -9.50
N LEU A 186 -10.73 18.50 -8.31
CA LEU A 186 -12.04 18.07 -7.84
C LEU A 186 -13.18 18.51 -8.78
N GLU A 187 -13.15 19.77 -9.21
CA GLU A 187 -14.18 20.33 -10.09
C GLU A 187 -14.10 19.79 -11.51
N ALA A 188 -12.90 19.41 -11.99
CA ALA A 188 -12.76 18.72 -13.26
C ALA A 188 -13.37 17.32 -13.26
N TRP A 189 -13.32 16.62 -12.13
CA TRP A 189 -13.91 15.28 -12.02
C TRP A 189 -15.40 15.31 -11.71
N PHE A 190 -15.84 16.25 -10.89
CA PHE A 190 -17.21 16.36 -10.37
C PHE A 190 -17.71 17.81 -10.48
N PRO A 191 -17.96 18.34 -11.69
CA PRO A 191 -18.27 19.77 -11.91
C PRO A 191 -19.57 20.21 -11.26
N GLU A 192 -20.50 19.29 -11.02
CA GLU A 192 -21.81 19.59 -10.39
C GLU A 192 -21.79 19.34 -8.86
N LEU A 193 -20.65 18.96 -8.27
CA LEU A 193 -20.59 18.63 -6.85
C LEU A 193 -20.61 19.86 -5.97
N GLU A 194 -21.67 20.03 -5.19
CA GLU A 194 -21.72 21.03 -4.12
C GLU A 194 -21.05 20.50 -2.87
N TYR A 195 -19.97 21.12 -2.43
CA TYR A 195 -19.16 20.63 -1.32
C TYR A 195 -18.87 21.70 -0.24
N LYS A 196 -18.63 21.25 0.97
CA LYS A 196 -18.23 22.11 2.09
C LYS A 196 -16.70 22.23 2.13
N ARG A 197 -16.15 23.26 1.42
CA ARG A 197 -14.69 23.49 1.31
C ARG A 197 -13.98 23.37 2.66
N LYS A 198 -14.55 23.92 3.75
CA LYS A 198 -13.96 23.86 5.10
C LYS A 198 -13.73 22.43 5.62
N ALA A 199 -14.51 21.47 5.17
CA ALA A 199 -14.38 20.07 5.59
C ALA A 199 -13.26 19.30 4.87
N ILE A 200 -12.90 19.75 3.65
CA ILE A 200 -12.04 18.97 2.74
C ILE A 200 -10.79 19.72 2.26
N ALA A 201 -10.69 21.04 2.41
CA ALA A 201 -9.50 21.79 2.00
C ALA A 201 -8.27 21.37 2.80
N ASP A 202 -7.11 21.24 2.16
CA ASP A 202 -5.87 20.93 2.86
C ASP A 202 -5.45 22.10 3.77
N PRO A 203 -5.06 21.86 5.03
CA PRO A 203 -4.66 22.92 5.95
C PRO A 203 -3.37 23.64 5.55
N ARG A 204 -2.48 22.99 4.78
CA ARG A 204 -1.19 23.52 4.32
C ARG A 204 -1.33 24.20 2.96
N TYR A 205 -2.26 23.70 2.13
CA TYR A 205 -2.49 24.14 0.75
C TYR A 205 -3.98 24.50 0.56
N PRO A 206 -4.43 25.72 0.94
CA PRO A 206 -5.85 26.08 0.99
C PRO A 206 -6.58 26.02 -0.36
N ASP A 207 -5.84 26.09 -1.47
CA ASP A 207 -6.38 25.95 -2.83
C ASP A 207 -6.47 24.51 -3.32
N CYS A 208 -6.07 23.57 -2.46
CA CYS A 208 -6.18 22.15 -2.70
C CYS A 208 -7.19 21.51 -1.75
N PHE A 209 -7.88 20.47 -2.23
CA PHE A 209 -8.61 19.58 -1.36
C PHE A 209 -7.70 18.40 -0.96
N ASN A 210 -8.03 17.77 0.15
CA ASN A 210 -7.30 16.67 0.70
C ASN A 210 -8.27 15.49 0.95
N PRO A 211 -8.21 14.43 0.13
CA PRO A 211 -9.07 13.26 0.28
C PRO A 211 -8.97 12.60 1.67
N MET A 212 -7.77 12.44 2.22
CA MET A 212 -7.59 11.87 3.56
C MET A 212 -8.30 12.72 4.62
N ARG A 213 -8.18 14.07 4.54
CA ARG A 213 -8.92 14.98 5.43
C ARG A 213 -10.42 14.82 5.27
N ALA A 214 -10.90 14.69 4.03
CA ALA A 214 -12.31 14.47 3.75
C ALA A 214 -12.81 13.19 4.46
N ALA A 215 -12.10 12.08 4.34
CA ALA A 215 -12.45 10.84 5.04
C ALA A 215 -12.49 11.02 6.57
N ILE A 216 -11.47 11.66 7.18
CA ILE A 216 -11.42 11.93 8.63
C ILE A 216 -12.63 12.75 9.10
N ASN A 217 -13.04 13.76 8.34
CA ASN A 217 -14.10 14.65 8.74
C ASN A 217 -15.51 14.13 8.42
N LEU A 218 -15.69 13.39 7.34
CA LEU A 218 -16.99 12.99 6.81
C LEU A 218 -17.44 11.59 7.27
N CYS A 219 -16.51 10.69 7.63
CA CYS A 219 -16.86 9.37 8.15
C CYS A 219 -17.36 9.42 9.59
N ASP A 220 -18.14 8.42 9.98
CA ASP A 220 -18.67 8.25 11.34
C ASP A 220 -17.61 7.77 12.31
N LYS A 221 -16.67 6.92 11.84
CA LYS A 221 -15.53 6.42 12.59
C LYS A 221 -14.24 6.53 11.78
N VAL A 222 -13.16 6.78 12.50
CA VAL A 222 -11.79 6.81 11.97
C VAL A 222 -10.97 5.77 12.72
N HIS A 223 -10.46 4.82 12.01
CA HIS A 223 -9.61 3.78 12.52
C HIS A 223 -8.17 4.00 12.05
N THR A 224 -7.19 3.64 12.86
CA THR A 224 -5.80 3.53 12.43
C THR A 224 -5.15 2.27 12.98
N VAL A 225 -4.09 1.84 12.35
CA VAL A 225 -3.51 0.48 12.40
C VAL A 225 -2.69 0.17 13.66
N SER A 226 -2.65 1.08 14.63
CA SER A 226 -2.17 0.78 15.99
C SER A 226 -2.63 1.83 17.01
N PRO A 227 -2.72 1.46 18.31
CA PRO A 227 -2.98 2.43 19.39
C PRO A 227 -1.88 3.48 19.53
N THR A 228 -0.64 3.12 19.24
CA THR A 228 0.50 4.05 19.25
C THR A 228 0.36 5.06 18.13
N TYR A 229 0.13 4.61 16.91
CA TYR A 229 -0.06 5.49 15.77
C TYR A 229 -1.26 6.44 15.96
N ALA A 230 -2.36 5.98 16.55
CA ALA A 230 -3.48 6.85 16.93
C ALA A 230 -3.08 7.98 17.91
N ARG A 231 -2.03 7.80 18.71
CA ARG A 231 -1.49 8.86 19.57
C ARG A 231 -0.53 9.79 18.82
N GLU A 232 0.31 9.23 17.95
CA GLU A 232 1.34 9.95 17.19
C GLU A 232 0.71 10.91 16.19
N ILE A 233 -0.23 10.46 15.37
CA ILE A 233 -0.87 11.29 14.33
C ILE A 233 -1.69 12.47 14.86
N ARG A 234 -1.89 12.56 16.17
CA ARG A 234 -2.51 13.73 16.85
C ARG A 234 -1.51 14.81 17.23
N LYS A 235 -0.22 14.59 17.01
CA LYS A 235 0.86 15.55 17.28
C LYS A 235 1.36 16.14 15.97
N SER A 236 1.91 17.33 16.01
CA SER A 236 2.57 17.92 14.84
C SER A 236 3.87 17.19 14.54
N ASN A 237 4.28 17.20 13.27
CA ASN A 237 5.59 16.71 12.86
C ASN A 237 6.71 17.47 13.57
N GLN A 238 7.80 16.79 13.87
CA GLN A 238 9.04 17.36 14.44
C GLN A 238 10.22 16.83 13.63
N PRO A 239 10.48 17.40 12.43
CA PRO A 239 11.52 16.90 11.52
C PRO A 239 12.93 16.89 12.13
N GLU A 240 13.20 17.83 13.05
CA GLU A 240 14.46 17.95 13.76
C GLU A 240 14.86 16.73 14.61
N ILE A 241 13.87 15.93 15.00
CA ILE A 241 14.09 14.67 15.72
C ILE A 241 13.56 13.45 14.95
N GLY A 242 13.24 13.61 13.66
CA GLY A 242 12.70 12.55 12.81
C GLY A 242 11.31 12.07 13.21
N PHE A 243 10.52 12.87 13.96
CA PHE A 243 9.19 12.46 14.37
C PHE A 243 8.14 12.84 13.32
N HIS A 244 7.41 11.82 12.85
CA HIS A 244 6.29 11.94 11.93
C HIS A 244 4.97 11.87 12.69
N GLY A 245 4.21 12.96 12.69
CA GLY A 245 2.93 13.08 13.39
C GLY A 245 1.74 13.10 12.44
N GLY A 246 0.91 14.14 12.56
CA GLY A 246 -0.34 14.27 11.83
C GLY A 246 -0.26 14.77 10.40
N GLU A 247 0.94 15.03 9.88
CA GLU A 247 1.16 15.46 8.49
C GLU A 247 0.23 16.63 8.04
N GLY A 248 -0.01 17.59 8.96
CA GLY A 248 -0.91 18.71 8.77
C GLY A 248 -2.37 18.46 9.17
N LEU A 249 -2.76 17.21 9.45
CA LEU A 249 -4.12 16.83 9.84
C LEU A 249 -4.29 16.60 11.34
N GLU A 250 -3.27 16.89 12.16
CA GLU A 250 -3.29 16.66 13.60
C GLU A 250 -4.47 17.33 14.31
N ARG A 251 -4.91 18.52 13.86
CA ARG A 251 -6.06 19.22 14.44
C ARG A 251 -7.38 18.50 14.14
N ASP A 252 -7.55 17.97 12.94
CA ASP A 252 -8.72 17.19 12.55
C ASP A 252 -8.76 15.88 13.32
N LEU A 253 -7.62 15.19 13.46
CA LEU A 253 -7.47 13.96 14.24
C LEU A 253 -7.69 14.18 15.76
N GLN A 254 -7.24 15.30 16.30
CA GLN A 254 -7.56 15.69 17.68
C GLN A 254 -9.05 15.90 17.89
N ARG A 255 -9.75 16.54 16.93
CA ARG A 255 -11.21 16.69 16.97
C ARG A 255 -11.90 15.33 16.90
N ALA A 256 -11.50 14.47 15.97
CA ALA A 256 -12.03 13.11 15.85
C ALA A 256 -11.84 12.32 17.16
N HIS A 257 -10.67 12.43 17.79
CA HIS A 257 -10.40 11.79 19.08
C HIS A 257 -11.30 12.30 20.20
N ARG A 258 -11.43 13.63 20.37
CA ARG A 258 -12.31 14.22 21.38
C ARG A 258 -13.78 13.86 21.19
N ALA A 259 -14.20 13.65 19.93
CA ALA A 259 -15.53 13.19 19.59
C ALA A 259 -15.74 11.66 19.73
N GLY A 260 -14.74 10.91 20.19
CA GLY A 260 -14.81 9.45 20.28
C GLY A 260 -14.89 8.74 18.93
N LYS A 261 -14.45 9.41 17.88
CA LYS A 261 -14.45 8.86 16.51
C LYS A 261 -13.17 8.11 16.17
N LEU A 262 -12.01 8.56 16.67
CA LEU A 262 -10.70 7.99 16.38
C LEU A 262 -10.37 6.83 17.32
N SER A 263 -10.05 5.68 16.75
CA SER A 263 -9.55 4.50 17.44
C SER A 263 -8.31 3.94 16.75
N GLY A 264 -7.42 3.33 17.51
CA GLY A 264 -6.28 2.58 16.99
C GLY A 264 -6.41 1.12 17.39
N ILE A 265 -6.41 0.24 16.40
CA ILE A 265 -6.44 -1.21 16.58
C ILE A 265 -5.21 -1.77 15.87
N LEU A 266 -4.41 -2.57 16.57
CA LEU A 266 -3.21 -3.15 15.99
C LEU A 266 -3.61 -4.14 14.89
N ASN A 267 -3.00 -4.01 13.70
CA ASN A 267 -3.15 -5.05 12.69
C ASN A 267 -2.57 -6.36 13.21
N GLY A 268 -3.27 -7.44 12.95
CA GLY A 268 -2.80 -8.79 13.25
C GLY A 268 -2.00 -9.37 12.09
N CYS A 269 -1.35 -10.48 12.35
CA CYS A 269 -0.92 -11.43 11.35
C CYS A 269 -1.35 -12.83 11.81
N GLU A 270 -1.58 -13.72 10.86
CA GLU A 270 -1.97 -15.09 11.19
C GLU A 270 -0.76 -15.83 11.79
N TYR A 271 -0.94 -16.38 12.98
CA TYR A 271 0.02 -17.25 13.65
C TYR A 271 -0.40 -18.72 13.42
N GLY A 272 -0.39 -19.15 12.14
CA GLY A 272 -0.54 -20.57 11.81
C GLY A 272 0.65 -21.41 12.30
N GLU A 273 0.51 -22.74 12.30
CA GLU A 273 1.65 -23.60 12.55
C GLU A 273 2.75 -23.30 11.52
N PRO A 274 4.02 -23.14 11.96
CA PRO A 274 5.11 -22.92 11.02
C PRO A 274 5.17 -24.11 10.03
N ASP A 275 5.39 -23.82 8.76
CA ASP A 275 5.69 -24.88 7.77
C ASP A 275 6.79 -25.76 8.33
N LEU A 276 6.54 -27.06 8.38
CA LEU A 276 7.36 -28.06 9.10
C LEU A 276 8.81 -28.20 8.59
N ALA A 277 9.17 -27.54 7.50
CA ALA A 277 10.53 -27.49 6.97
C ALA A 277 11.02 -26.06 6.84
N LEU A 278 11.88 -25.62 7.76
CA LEU A 278 12.64 -24.38 7.58
C LEU A 278 13.48 -24.49 6.32
N PRO A 279 13.42 -23.50 5.40
CA PRO A 279 14.26 -23.51 4.21
C PRO A 279 15.74 -23.46 4.61
N SER A 280 16.58 -24.11 3.84
CA SER A 280 18.04 -23.97 3.98
C SER A 280 18.56 -22.73 3.27
N GLY A 281 19.80 -22.33 3.58
CA GLY A 281 20.47 -21.27 2.83
C GLY A 281 20.65 -21.62 1.35
N GLU A 282 20.81 -22.88 1.02
CA GLU A 282 20.90 -23.38 -0.38
C GLU A 282 19.55 -23.23 -1.09
N ASP A 283 18.43 -23.53 -0.43
CA ASP A 283 17.09 -23.34 -0.99
C ASP A 283 16.85 -21.87 -1.30
N LEU A 284 17.25 -20.93 -0.40
CA LEU A 284 17.15 -19.50 -0.65
C LEU A 284 17.99 -19.07 -1.87
N ILE A 285 19.24 -19.53 -1.97
CA ILE A 285 20.13 -19.19 -3.07
C ILE A 285 19.51 -19.67 -4.40
N ASP A 286 18.99 -20.90 -4.45
CA ASP A 286 18.37 -21.45 -5.65
C ASP A 286 17.07 -20.76 -6.02
N ALA A 287 16.21 -20.46 -5.05
CA ALA A 287 14.97 -19.71 -5.26
C ALA A 287 15.24 -18.28 -5.73
N ALA A 288 16.20 -17.59 -5.11
CA ALA A 288 16.60 -16.24 -5.49
C ALA A 288 17.17 -16.20 -6.92
N HIS A 289 18.01 -17.17 -7.28
CA HIS A 289 18.58 -17.28 -8.61
C HIS A 289 17.49 -17.43 -9.69
N LYS A 290 16.52 -18.33 -9.48
CA LYS A 290 15.38 -18.52 -10.39
C LYS A 290 14.54 -17.26 -10.49
N GLN A 291 14.29 -16.60 -9.34
CA GLN A 291 13.46 -15.41 -9.29
C GLN A 291 14.10 -14.21 -10.01
N VAL A 292 15.43 -14.04 -9.90
CA VAL A 292 16.14 -12.96 -10.63
C VAL A 292 16.03 -13.16 -12.14
N PHE A 293 16.16 -14.42 -12.65
CA PHE A 293 15.94 -14.69 -14.06
C PHE A 293 14.51 -14.39 -14.51
N HIS A 294 13.52 -14.66 -13.64
CA HIS A 294 12.13 -14.34 -13.94
C HIS A 294 11.94 -12.82 -14.07
N TRP A 295 12.50 -12.03 -13.13
CA TRP A 295 12.45 -10.57 -13.22
C TRP A 295 13.16 -10.01 -14.46
N ILE A 296 14.27 -10.61 -14.89
CA ILE A 296 14.94 -10.23 -16.13
C ILE A 296 14.05 -10.51 -17.35
N GLY A 297 13.35 -11.62 -17.35
CA GLY A 297 12.48 -12.02 -18.47
C GLY A 297 11.21 -11.16 -18.58
N ASP A 298 10.68 -10.71 -17.46
CA ASP A 298 9.44 -9.91 -17.39
C ASP A 298 9.70 -8.39 -17.49
N GLY A 299 10.93 -7.96 -17.26
CA GLY A 299 11.29 -6.54 -17.22
C GLY A 299 11.55 -5.94 -18.59
N PRO A 300 11.30 -4.64 -18.78
CA PRO A 300 11.58 -3.95 -20.06
C PRO A 300 13.07 -3.77 -20.32
N GLN A 301 13.92 -3.87 -19.32
CA GLN A 301 15.38 -3.71 -19.41
C GLN A 301 16.07 -4.59 -18.37
N VAL A 302 17.27 -5.06 -18.73
CA VAL A 302 18.15 -5.77 -17.80
C VAL A 302 18.89 -4.74 -16.94
N ASP A 303 18.76 -4.89 -15.62
CA ASP A 303 19.34 -3.98 -14.64
C ASP A 303 20.66 -4.52 -14.09
N SER A 304 21.63 -3.63 -13.81
CA SER A 304 22.93 -4.02 -13.23
C SER A 304 22.80 -4.71 -11.87
N SER A 305 21.76 -4.37 -11.08
CA SER A 305 21.47 -5.02 -9.81
C SER A 305 21.24 -6.53 -9.97
N HIS A 306 20.54 -6.94 -11.05
CA HIS A 306 20.29 -8.34 -11.35
C HIS A 306 21.58 -9.11 -11.67
N PHE A 307 22.48 -8.51 -12.46
CA PHE A 307 23.79 -9.12 -12.73
C PHE A 307 24.64 -9.31 -11.47
N ILE A 308 24.69 -8.27 -10.63
CA ILE A 308 25.42 -8.31 -9.36
C ILE A 308 24.82 -9.39 -8.45
N ALA A 309 23.48 -9.49 -8.40
CA ALA A 309 22.80 -10.51 -7.62
C ALA A 309 23.11 -11.92 -8.12
N LEU A 310 23.07 -12.18 -9.45
CA LEU A 310 23.38 -13.49 -10.03
C LEU A 310 24.84 -13.90 -9.76
N GLU A 311 25.79 -12.98 -9.90
CA GLU A 311 27.20 -13.22 -9.60
C GLU A 311 27.40 -13.55 -8.11
N ARG A 312 26.70 -12.83 -7.23
CA ARG A 312 26.75 -13.08 -5.79
C ARG A 312 26.18 -14.45 -5.44
N LEU A 313 25.02 -14.79 -5.99
CA LEU A 313 24.37 -16.08 -5.79
C LEU A 313 25.23 -17.25 -6.31
N ALA A 314 25.92 -17.07 -7.44
CA ALA A 314 26.84 -18.08 -7.96
C ALA A 314 27.99 -18.36 -6.98
N ARG A 315 28.61 -17.31 -6.40
CA ARG A 315 29.67 -17.46 -5.38
C ARG A 315 29.15 -18.10 -4.09
N TRP A 316 27.95 -17.70 -3.64
CA TRP A 316 27.36 -18.28 -2.43
C TRP A 316 26.90 -19.71 -2.62
N ARG A 317 26.61 -20.16 -3.86
CA ARG A 317 26.36 -21.58 -4.16
C ARG A 317 27.60 -22.45 -3.96
N GLU A 318 28.80 -21.91 -4.23
CA GLU A 318 30.08 -22.60 -3.97
C GLU A 318 30.45 -22.56 -2.48
N ARG A 319 30.13 -21.46 -1.80
CA ARG A 319 30.44 -21.26 -0.37
C ARG A 319 29.28 -20.53 0.31
N PRO A 320 28.25 -21.26 0.76
CA PRO A 320 27.07 -20.66 1.39
C PRO A 320 27.44 -19.94 2.71
N PRO A 321 26.84 -18.78 2.98
CA PRO A 321 26.92 -18.14 4.30
C PRO A 321 26.33 -19.04 5.38
N GLY A 322 26.93 -19.02 6.58
CA GLY A 322 26.43 -19.76 7.73
C GLY A 322 25.27 -19.08 8.45
N HIS A 323 25.22 -17.74 8.38
CA HIS A 323 24.21 -16.93 9.07
C HIS A 323 23.67 -15.81 8.18
N TRP A 324 22.38 -15.49 8.36
CA TRP A 324 21.66 -14.57 7.53
C TRP A 324 21.11 -13.38 8.34
N VAL A 325 21.53 -12.19 7.95
CA VAL A 325 20.85 -10.95 8.31
C VAL A 325 19.90 -10.60 7.17
N THR A 326 18.67 -10.22 7.47
CA THR A 326 17.67 -10.03 6.43
C THR A 326 16.93 -8.70 6.57
N SER A 327 16.43 -8.19 5.46
CA SER A 327 15.53 -7.05 5.40
C SER A 327 14.59 -7.17 4.21
N ILE A 328 13.32 -6.83 4.41
CA ILE A 328 12.33 -6.80 3.33
C ILE A 328 11.55 -5.50 3.48
N SER A 329 11.56 -4.66 2.46
CA SER A 329 10.77 -3.42 2.49
C SER A 329 10.57 -2.82 1.11
N ARG A 330 9.55 -1.97 0.98
CA ARG A 330 9.51 -1.00 -0.12
C ARG A 330 10.67 -0.02 0.05
N LEU A 331 11.34 0.31 -1.04
CA LEU A 331 12.45 1.24 -1.02
C LEU A 331 11.92 2.68 -1.09
N THR A 332 11.61 3.22 0.06
CA THR A 332 11.18 4.61 0.24
C THR A 332 12.03 5.29 1.30
N PRO A 333 12.15 6.62 1.30
CA PRO A 333 12.87 7.32 2.36
C PRO A 333 12.42 6.94 3.77
N GLN A 334 11.10 6.78 3.98
CA GLN A 334 10.54 6.32 5.25
C GLN A 334 11.14 4.99 5.74
N LYS A 335 11.37 4.05 4.80
CA LYS A 335 11.76 2.67 5.12
C LYS A 335 13.26 2.45 5.18
N THR A 336 14.05 3.23 4.43
CA THR A 336 15.45 2.88 4.15
C THR A 336 16.43 4.04 4.31
N ALA A 337 15.98 5.28 4.57
CA ALA A 337 16.86 6.43 4.68
C ALA A 337 17.99 6.24 5.72
N LEU A 338 17.74 5.52 6.80
CA LEU A 338 18.76 5.27 7.83
C LEU A 338 19.96 4.47 7.31
N PHE A 339 19.79 3.62 6.28
CA PHE A 339 20.92 2.95 5.65
C PHE A 339 21.87 3.89 4.90
N GLN A 340 21.35 5.04 4.44
CA GLN A 340 22.11 6.02 3.67
C GLN A 340 22.81 7.06 4.53
N VAL A 341 22.52 7.11 5.83
CA VAL A 341 23.15 8.07 6.74
C VAL A 341 24.67 7.92 6.71
N THR A 342 25.38 8.99 6.38
CA THR A 342 26.84 9.00 6.39
C THR A 342 27.34 9.07 7.84
N MET A 343 28.20 8.13 8.21
CA MET A 343 28.80 8.02 9.52
C MET A 343 30.12 8.87 9.59
N GLU A 344 30.71 8.98 10.77
CA GLU A 344 31.93 9.77 11.01
C GLU A 344 33.14 9.36 10.15
N ASP A 345 33.18 8.08 9.74
CA ASP A 345 34.21 7.52 8.88
C ASP A 345 34.01 7.77 7.37
N GLY A 346 32.96 8.51 7.01
CA GLY A 346 32.58 8.84 5.64
C GLY A 346 31.86 7.73 4.89
N ARG A 347 31.63 6.54 5.50
CA ARG A 347 30.84 5.46 4.95
C ARG A 347 29.39 5.59 5.34
N SER A 348 28.50 4.99 4.56
CA SER A 348 27.08 4.87 4.93
C SER A 348 26.89 3.93 6.12
N CYS A 349 25.78 4.10 6.84
CA CYS A 349 25.39 3.18 7.91
C CYS A 349 25.33 1.73 7.43
N LEU A 350 24.79 1.48 6.21
CA LEU A 350 24.77 0.14 5.62
C LEU A 350 26.17 -0.44 5.42
N GLU A 351 27.10 0.34 4.85
CA GLU A 351 28.48 -0.12 4.65
C GLU A 351 29.17 -0.43 5.99
N ASN A 352 28.88 0.33 7.03
CA ASN A 352 29.40 0.05 8.37
C ASN A 352 28.78 -1.23 8.98
N ILE A 353 27.48 -1.46 8.80
CA ILE A 353 26.85 -2.72 9.22
C ILE A 353 27.52 -3.90 8.50
N LEU A 354 27.69 -3.82 7.18
CA LEU A 354 28.32 -4.89 6.40
C LEU A 354 29.77 -5.16 6.81
N ALA A 355 30.52 -4.11 7.12
CA ALA A 355 31.91 -4.24 7.59
C ALA A 355 32.01 -4.84 9.01
N ALA A 356 30.97 -4.70 9.82
CA ALA A 356 30.93 -5.26 11.17
C ALA A 356 30.44 -6.73 11.23
N LEU A 357 29.85 -7.25 10.14
CA LEU A 357 29.40 -8.62 10.10
C LEU A 357 30.59 -9.61 10.14
N PRO A 358 30.49 -10.72 10.89
CA PRO A 358 31.47 -11.79 10.84
C PRO A 358 31.61 -12.39 9.42
N GLN A 359 32.73 -13.05 9.18
CA GLN A 359 33.12 -13.50 7.82
C GLN A 359 32.16 -14.53 7.20
N ASP A 360 31.45 -15.29 8.03
CA ASP A 360 30.44 -16.30 7.61
C ASP A 360 29.01 -15.77 7.60
N HIS A 361 28.81 -14.47 7.82
CA HIS A 361 27.50 -13.83 7.80
C HIS A 361 27.26 -13.09 6.48
N ALA A 362 26.01 -13.15 6.01
CA ALA A 362 25.56 -12.39 4.85
C ALA A 362 24.31 -11.57 5.16
N PHE A 363 24.17 -10.44 4.49
CA PHE A 363 22.98 -9.64 4.53
C PHE A 363 22.21 -9.77 3.20
N VAL A 364 20.93 -10.15 3.28
CA VAL A 364 20.01 -10.22 2.14
C VAL A 364 18.94 -9.16 2.30
N MET A 365 18.80 -8.31 1.30
CA MET A 365 17.74 -7.32 1.22
C MET A 365 16.87 -7.53 -0.02
N LEU A 366 15.57 -7.67 0.19
CA LEU A 366 14.56 -7.78 -0.85
C LEU A 366 13.70 -6.51 -0.88
N GLY A 367 13.60 -5.86 -2.04
CA GLY A 367 12.75 -4.68 -2.19
C GLY A 367 12.92 -3.96 -3.52
N SER A 368 11.96 -3.07 -3.81
CA SER A 368 11.98 -2.15 -4.95
C SER A 368 11.25 -0.86 -4.59
N GLY A 369 11.50 0.22 -5.33
CA GLY A 369 10.82 1.49 -5.13
C GLY A 369 11.55 2.70 -5.72
N ASP A 370 12.04 3.58 -4.86
CA ASP A 370 12.73 4.80 -5.25
C ASP A 370 14.05 4.51 -5.99
N ALA A 371 14.22 5.08 -7.18
CA ALA A 371 15.37 4.81 -8.04
C ALA A 371 16.71 5.22 -7.41
N GLU A 372 16.76 6.31 -6.65
CA GLU A 372 18.01 6.76 -6.00
C GLU A 372 18.43 5.77 -4.89
N ILE A 373 17.44 5.21 -4.18
CA ILE A 373 17.67 4.18 -3.16
C ILE A 373 18.10 2.86 -3.80
N GLU A 374 17.47 2.45 -4.89
CA GLU A 374 17.85 1.26 -5.67
C GLU A 374 19.29 1.38 -6.17
N ASP A 375 19.67 2.52 -6.74
CA ASP A 375 21.04 2.82 -7.18
C ASP A 375 22.05 2.78 -6.05
N PHE A 376 21.69 3.35 -4.89
CA PHE A 376 22.55 3.29 -3.70
C PHE A 376 22.80 1.84 -3.28
N LEU A 377 21.74 1.03 -3.12
CA LEU A 377 21.85 -0.37 -2.72
C LEU A 377 22.64 -1.21 -3.73
N THR A 378 22.43 -0.94 -5.03
CA THR A 378 23.16 -1.59 -6.13
C THR A 378 24.67 -1.30 -6.03
N ARG A 379 25.04 -0.03 -5.79
CA ARG A 379 26.45 0.36 -5.61
C ARG A 379 27.09 -0.29 -4.38
N VAL A 380 26.36 -0.38 -3.27
CA VAL A 380 26.84 -1.05 -2.06
C VAL A 380 27.00 -2.55 -2.32
N ALA A 381 26.02 -3.20 -2.99
CA ALA A 381 26.10 -4.62 -3.34
C ALA A 381 27.29 -4.94 -4.27
N ALA A 382 27.63 -4.04 -5.20
CA ALA A 382 28.78 -4.21 -6.08
C ALA A 382 30.13 -4.18 -5.33
N ARG A 383 30.19 -3.54 -4.16
CA ARG A 383 31.42 -3.35 -3.37
C ARG A 383 31.56 -4.30 -2.19
N SER A 384 30.48 -4.99 -1.80
CA SER A 384 30.42 -5.76 -0.55
C SER A 384 30.05 -7.21 -0.83
N ASP A 385 31.00 -8.13 -0.65
CA ASP A 385 30.83 -9.55 -0.96
C ASP A 385 29.83 -10.28 -0.05
N ASN A 386 29.52 -9.75 1.10
CA ASN A 386 28.56 -10.26 2.07
C ASN A 386 27.18 -9.58 1.98
N PHE A 387 26.88 -8.86 0.89
CA PHE A 387 25.59 -8.22 0.68
C PHE A 387 24.94 -8.68 -0.64
N LEU A 388 23.71 -9.17 -0.56
CA LEU A 388 22.85 -9.52 -1.69
C LEU A 388 21.65 -8.57 -1.71
N PHE A 389 21.57 -7.74 -2.73
CA PHE A 389 20.40 -6.92 -3.01
C PHE A 389 19.55 -7.57 -4.10
N LEU A 390 18.32 -7.94 -3.74
CA LEU A 390 17.30 -8.53 -4.63
C LEU A 390 16.30 -7.43 -4.97
N LYS A 391 16.51 -6.78 -6.13
CA LYS A 391 15.65 -5.72 -6.64
C LYS A 391 14.37 -6.30 -7.22
N GLY A 392 13.29 -6.24 -6.48
CA GLY A 392 11.99 -6.75 -6.89
C GLY A 392 11.13 -7.16 -5.71
N TYR A 393 10.03 -7.83 -6.00
CA TYR A 393 9.14 -8.43 -5.01
C TYR A 393 8.77 -9.87 -5.39
N SER A 394 8.76 -10.75 -4.43
CA SER A 394 8.31 -12.14 -4.56
C SER A 394 7.82 -12.64 -3.21
N GLU A 395 6.54 -12.98 -3.11
CA GLU A 395 5.95 -13.50 -1.87
C GLU A 395 6.60 -14.82 -1.41
N PRO A 396 6.83 -15.83 -2.29
CA PRO A 396 7.52 -17.05 -1.87
C PRO A 396 8.93 -16.79 -1.35
N LEU A 397 9.68 -15.89 -2.02
CA LEU A 397 11.03 -15.54 -1.61
C LEU A 397 11.04 -14.75 -0.29
N SER A 398 10.06 -13.86 -0.08
CA SER A 398 9.95 -13.11 1.18
C SER A 398 9.72 -14.04 2.38
N ARG A 399 8.90 -15.10 2.23
CA ARG A 399 8.69 -16.11 3.29
C ARG A 399 9.98 -16.83 3.65
N MET A 400 10.78 -17.22 2.67
CA MET A 400 12.08 -17.86 2.90
C MET A 400 13.05 -16.91 3.61
N ILE A 401 13.10 -15.64 3.21
CA ILE A 401 13.96 -14.61 3.81
C ILE A 401 13.57 -14.35 5.27
N TYR A 402 12.28 -14.30 5.60
CA TYR A 402 11.83 -14.21 7.00
C TYR A 402 12.27 -15.43 7.81
N ALA A 403 12.06 -16.64 7.27
CA ALA A 403 12.33 -17.89 7.98
C ALA A 403 13.84 -18.14 8.23
N LEU A 404 14.72 -17.68 7.35
CA LEU A 404 16.18 -17.86 7.46
C LEU A 404 16.87 -16.77 8.26
N GLY A 405 16.24 -15.62 8.46
CA GLY A 405 16.83 -14.47 9.10
C GLY A 405 17.11 -14.68 10.58
N ALA A 406 18.38 -14.90 10.97
CA ALA A 406 18.78 -14.87 12.38
C ALA A 406 18.59 -13.48 13.01
N LEU A 407 18.66 -12.44 12.19
CA LEU A 407 18.38 -11.04 12.53
C LEU A 407 17.65 -10.37 11.38
N PHE A 408 16.49 -9.78 11.67
CA PHE A 408 15.74 -8.97 10.72
C PHE A 408 15.96 -7.48 10.97
N LEU A 409 16.47 -6.76 9.98
CA LEU A 409 16.69 -5.31 10.06
C LEU A 409 15.51 -4.54 9.46
N MET A 410 14.98 -3.61 10.22
CA MET A 410 13.87 -2.74 9.83
C MET A 410 14.24 -1.28 10.10
N PRO A 411 15.02 -0.62 9.21
CA PRO A 411 15.59 0.72 9.43
C PRO A 411 14.57 1.83 9.12
N SER A 412 13.32 1.59 9.36
CA SER A 412 12.26 2.57 9.11
C SER A 412 12.33 3.73 10.12
N SER A 413 12.17 4.95 9.64
CA SER A 413 12.08 6.13 10.51
C SER A 413 10.80 6.14 11.34
N PHE A 414 9.73 5.61 10.81
CA PHE A 414 8.48 5.33 11.54
C PHE A 414 7.68 4.20 10.91
N GLU A 415 6.86 3.55 11.72
CA GLU A 415 5.95 2.49 11.30
C GLU A 415 4.56 2.71 11.90
N PRO A 416 3.53 2.87 11.09
CA PRO A 416 2.15 2.94 11.59
C PRO A 416 1.74 1.70 12.37
N CYS A 417 2.11 0.52 11.88
CA CYS A 417 1.88 -0.78 12.52
C CYS A 417 3.17 -1.61 12.62
N GLY A 418 3.84 -1.85 11.47
CA GLY A 418 5.03 -2.69 11.39
C GLY A 418 4.71 -4.18 11.18
N ILE A 419 3.89 -4.52 10.20
CA ILE A 419 3.55 -5.93 9.87
C ILE A 419 4.83 -6.74 9.60
N GLY A 420 5.83 -6.17 8.90
CA GLY A 420 7.08 -6.86 8.58
C GLY A 420 7.81 -7.39 9.82
N GLN A 421 7.86 -6.64 10.91
CA GLN A 421 8.47 -7.10 12.17
C GLN A 421 7.67 -8.26 12.81
N MET A 422 6.33 -8.22 12.70
CA MET A 422 5.50 -9.31 13.22
C MET A 422 5.71 -10.60 12.41
N LEU A 423 5.80 -10.48 11.07
CA LEU A 423 6.11 -11.61 10.19
C LEU A 423 7.49 -12.19 10.49
N ALA A 424 8.50 -11.34 10.71
CA ALA A 424 9.85 -11.80 11.07
C ALA A 424 9.91 -12.47 12.44
N MET A 425 9.13 -11.98 13.43
CA MET A 425 9.06 -12.60 14.76
C MET A 425 8.24 -13.91 14.77
N ARG A 426 7.34 -14.08 13.81
CA ARG A 426 6.56 -15.31 13.65
C ARG A 426 7.37 -16.42 13.02
N ALA A 427 8.22 -16.10 12.04
CA ALA A 427 9.04 -17.04 11.28
C ALA A 427 10.22 -17.56 12.11
#